data_83011fab87620f3ba3981891c3c85bc8
#
_entry.id   83011fab87620f3ba3981891c3c85bc8
#
_cell.length_a   1.000
_cell.length_b   1.000
_cell.length_c   1.000
_cell.angle_alpha   90.00
_cell.angle_beta   90.00
_cell.angle_gamma   90.00
#
_symmetry.space_group_name_H-M   'P 1'
#
loop_
_entity.id
_entity.type
_entity.pdbx_description
1 polymer ?
#
loop_
_entity_poly.entity_id
_entity_poly.type
_entity_poly.pdbx_seq_one_letter_code
_entity_poly.pdbx_strand_id
1 'polypeptide(L)'
;MTSKINEANTDIKEDFFRGLHNGIPICLGYVSVGFTFGMMCTENGLSFLVAVLISLTNLTSAGQFAGTALIISGGSLLEIGITTFVINLRYMLMSLSISQKVDVALSIPKRMLMSFGITDEIFGVSMQTKGNISFAYFMGLMILPILGWSGGTLIGATAVSLLPDMVRSALGIAIYGMFLAVIIPPARTERAAAWVIAIAAAISCILYYVPFFSGISSGWMIIICAVAASSIAAVLWPAADEEEANA
;
A
#
# COMPACT_ATOMS: atom_id res chain seq x y z
N MET A 1 -12.37 21.07 -37.33
CA MET A 1 -11.39 21.11 -36.20
C MET A 1 -12.08 21.13 -34.86
N THR A 2 -13.15 21.87 -34.66
CA THR A 2 -13.96 21.94 -33.43
C THR A 2 -14.64 20.62 -33.01
N SER A 3 -15.10 19.76 -33.94
CA SER A 3 -15.74 18.49 -33.61
C SER A 3 -14.77 17.48 -32.96
N LYS A 4 -13.55 17.35 -33.53
CA LYS A 4 -12.51 16.47 -32.95
C LYS A 4 -12.02 16.92 -31.58
N ILE A 5 -12.01 18.23 -31.32
CA ILE A 5 -11.67 18.78 -29.97
C ILE A 5 -12.78 18.47 -28.96
N ASN A 6 -14.05 18.54 -29.39
CA ASN A 6 -15.17 18.19 -28.53
C ASN A 6 -15.23 16.68 -28.21
N GLU A 7 -14.99 15.81 -29.19
CA GLU A 7 -14.91 14.36 -29.01
C GLU A 7 -13.77 13.99 -28.03
N ALA A 8 -12.56 14.51 -28.27
CA ALA A 8 -11.41 14.26 -27.38
C ALA A 8 -11.65 14.77 -25.93
N ASN A 9 -12.32 15.90 -25.75
CA ASN A 9 -12.67 16.40 -24.43
C ASN A 9 -13.76 15.58 -23.74
N THR A 10 -14.68 14.99 -24.49
CA THR A 10 -15.71 14.08 -23.97
C THR A 10 -15.07 12.80 -23.47
N ASP A 11 -14.17 12.21 -24.25
CA ASP A 11 -13.43 11.00 -23.89
C ASP A 11 -12.60 11.20 -22.60
N ILE A 12 -11.94 12.36 -22.44
CA ILE A 12 -11.14 12.68 -21.23
C ILE A 12 -12.04 12.77 -19.99
N LYS A 13 -13.21 13.41 -20.11
CA LYS A 13 -14.15 13.53 -19.00
C LYS A 13 -14.76 12.18 -18.61
N GLU A 14 -15.17 11.40 -19.58
CA GLU A 14 -15.73 10.06 -19.37
C GLU A 14 -14.71 9.14 -18.68
N ASP A 15 -13.47 9.15 -19.13
CA ASP A 15 -12.38 8.41 -18.51
C ASP A 15 -12.15 8.84 -17.06
N PHE A 16 -12.11 10.14 -16.80
CA PHE A 16 -11.94 10.65 -15.44
C PHE A 16 -13.08 10.21 -14.50
N PHE A 17 -14.34 10.35 -14.92
CA PHE A 17 -15.47 9.94 -14.11
C PHE A 17 -15.57 8.43 -13.93
N ARG A 18 -15.18 7.64 -14.94
CA ARG A 18 -15.04 6.19 -14.84
C ARG A 18 -13.99 5.82 -13.80
N GLY A 19 -12.82 6.48 -13.82
CA GLY A 19 -11.79 6.32 -12.80
C GLY A 19 -12.30 6.66 -11.40
N LEU A 20 -12.98 7.80 -11.27
CA LEU A 20 -13.56 8.25 -10.00
C LEU A 20 -14.55 7.23 -9.43
N HIS A 21 -15.44 6.69 -10.29
CA HIS A 21 -16.40 5.66 -9.88
C HIS A 21 -15.70 4.38 -9.39
N ASN A 22 -14.67 3.93 -10.10
CA ASN A 22 -13.89 2.76 -9.71
C ASN A 22 -13.06 2.99 -8.44
N GLY A 23 -12.75 4.24 -8.10
CA GLY A 23 -12.08 4.63 -6.86
C GLY A 23 -12.97 4.62 -5.62
N ILE A 24 -14.31 4.65 -5.76
CA ILE A 24 -15.23 4.69 -4.61
C ILE A 24 -15.05 3.51 -3.65
N PRO A 25 -15.03 2.25 -4.08
CA PRO A 25 -14.85 1.12 -3.17
C PRO A 25 -13.52 1.18 -2.42
N ILE A 26 -12.44 1.60 -3.12
CA ILE A 26 -11.11 1.76 -2.52
C ILE A 26 -11.14 2.86 -1.46
N CYS A 27 -11.76 4.00 -1.76
CA CYS A 27 -11.94 5.12 -0.84
C CYS A 27 -12.63 4.68 0.45
N LEU A 28 -13.74 3.95 0.35
CA LEU A 28 -14.49 3.45 1.52
C LEU A 28 -13.64 2.51 2.40
N GLY A 29 -12.87 1.62 1.79
CA GLY A 29 -11.91 0.79 2.50
C GLY A 29 -10.82 1.62 3.19
N TYR A 30 -10.31 2.62 2.49
CA TYR A 30 -9.23 3.48 2.98
C TYR A 30 -9.63 4.40 4.13
N VAL A 31 -10.89 4.85 4.19
CA VAL A 31 -11.39 5.62 5.33
C VAL A 31 -11.22 4.83 6.63
N SER A 32 -11.55 3.55 6.66
CA SER A 32 -11.44 2.74 7.87
C SER A 32 -9.99 2.48 8.30
N VAL A 33 -9.11 2.22 7.33
CA VAL A 33 -7.69 1.99 7.59
C VAL A 33 -6.97 3.27 8.00
N GLY A 34 -7.23 4.37 7.28
CA GLY A 34 -6.72 5.70 7.63
C GLY A 34 -7.17 6.14 9.01
N PHE A 35 -8.43 5.86 9.38
CA PHE A 35 -8.95 6.11 10.73
C PHE A 35 -8.09 5.38 11.79
N THR A 36 -7.84 4.09 11.59
CA THR A 36 -7.00 3.29 12.51
C THR A 36 -5.57 3.86 12.60
N PHE A 37 -5.00 4.29 11.47
CA PHE A 37 -3.68 4.94 11.45
C PHE A 37 -3.67 6.24 12.25
N GLY A 38 -4.65 7.12 12.03
CA GLY A 38 -4.77 8.38 12.77
C GLY A 38 -4.89 8.18 14.28
N MET A 39 -5.71 7.21 14.69
CA MET A 39 -5.87 6.80 16.08
C MET A 39 -4.54 6.29 16.66
N MET A 40 -3.85 5.37 15.97
CA MET A 40 -2.55 4.86 16.39
C MET A 40 -1.53 5.98 16.61
N CYS A 41 -1.46 6.96 15.71
CA CYS A 41 -0.53 8.08 15.83
C CYS A 41 -0.79 8.89 17.11
N THR A 42 -2.03 9.29 17.34
CA THR A 42 -2.37 10.18 18.48
C THR A 42 -2.33 9.46 19.81
N GLU A 43 -2.70 8.18 19.90
CA GLU A 43 -2.54 7.36 21.10
C GLU A 43 -1.07 7.19 21.52
N ASN A 44 -0.15 7.23 20.56
CA ASN A 44 1.28 7.17 20.82
C ASN A 44 1.98 8.54 20.85
N GLY A 45 1.22 9.63 21.04
CA GLY A 45 1.75 10.97 21.30
C GLY A 45 2.14 11.78 20.06
N LEU A 46 1.87 11.31 18.84
CA LEU A 46 2.05 12.10 17.62
C LEU A 46 0.87 13.07 17.45
N SER A 47 1.14 14.29 17.01
CA SER A 47 0.07 15.25 16.74
C SER A 47 -0.76 14.83 15.52
N PHE A 48 -2.05 15.21 15.50
CA PHE A 48 -2.92 14.94 14.36
C PHE A 48 -2.39 15.51 13.04
N LEU A 49 -1.69 16.66 13.09
CA LEU A 49 -1.08 17.27 11.92
C LEU A 49 0.02 16.37 11.34
N VAL A 50 0.87 15.79 12.19
CA VAL A 50 1.92 14.85 11.77
C VAL A 50 1.30 13.61 11.15
N ALA A 51 0.25 13.04 11.76
CA ALA A 51 -0.46 11.89 11.22
C ALA A 51 -1.02 12.16 9.81
N VAL A 52 -1.69 13.30 9.63
CA VAL A 52 -2.25 13.70 8.32
C VAL A 52 -1.16 13.98 7.30
N LEU A 53 -0.06 14.63 7.67
CA LEU A 53 1.07 14.88 6.77
C LEU A 53 1.71 13.56 6.31
N ILE A 54 1.92 12.61 7.21
CA ILE A 54 2.40 11.27 6.85
C ILE A 54 1.45 10.63 5.85
N SER A 55 0.14 10.67 6.10
CA SER A 55 -0.87 10.09 5.21
C SER A 55 -0.94 10.76 3.84
N LEU A 56 -0.77 12.08 3.76
CA LEU A 56 -0.76 12.82 2.49
C LEU A 56 0.50 12.59 1.67
N THR A 57 1.63 12.34 2.32
CA THR A 57 2.92 12.19 1.65
C THR A 57 3.33 10.73 1.43
N ASN A 58 2.68 9.79 2.10
CA ASN A 58 3.04 8.38 2.08
C ASN A 58 1.80 7.47 2.06
N LEU A 59 1.35 7.10 0.86
CA LEU A 59 0.18 6.24 0.64
C LEU A 59 0.51 4.74 0.65
N THR A 60 1.49 4.30 1.42
CA THR A 60 2.04 2.94 1.32
C THR A 60 1.45 1.94 2.30
N SER A 61 0.40 2.27 3.04
CA SER A 61 -0.24 1.37 4.01
C SER A 61 0.78 0.68 4.93
N ALA A 62 1.19 -0.55 4.66
CA ALA A 62 2.14 -1.31 5.49
C ALA A 62 3.44 -0.54 5.78
N GLY A 63 4.02 0.13 4.77
CA GLY A 63 5.22 0.95 4.94
C GLY A 63 4.99 2.16 5.85
N GLN A 64 3.82 2.80 5.72
CA GLN A 64 3.43 3.92 6.58
C GLN A 64 3.28 3.49 8.04
N PHE A 65 2.57 2.39 8.31
CA PHE A 65 2.40 1.87 9.67
C PHE A 65 3.74 1.44 10.28
N ALA A 66 4.57 0.70 9.55
CA ALA A 66 5.88 0.24 10.03
C ALA A 66 6.83 1.42 10.29
N GLY A 67 6.94 2.35 9.34
CA GLY A 67 7.78 3.54 9.50
C GLY A 67 7.34 4.40 10.70
N THR A 68 6.03 4.60 10.87
CA THR A 68 5.51 5.36 12.01
C THR A 68 5.73 4.64 13.34
N ALA A 69 5.57 3.31 13.38
CA ALA A 69 5.88 2.52 14.57
C ALA A 69 7.35 2.65 14.99
N LEU A 70 8.27 2.67 14.02
CA LEU A 70 9.69 2.91 14.28
C LEU A 70 9.96 4.34 14.78
N ILE A 71 9.27 5.36 14.24
CA ILE A 71 9.36 6.73 14.74
C ILE A 71 8.93 6.78 16.22
N ILE A 72 7.80 6.16 16.55
CA ILE A 72 7.24 6.10 17.92
C ILE A 72 8.20 5.37 18.89
N SER A 73 8.83 4.28 18.42
CA SER A 73 9.79 3.51 19.25
C SER A 73 11.18 4.15 19.34
N GLY A 74 11.42 5.30 18.71
CA GLY A 74 12.72 5.97 18.72
C GLY A 74 13.78 5.32 17.83
N GLY A 75 13.36 4.61 16.78
CA GLY A 75 14.24 4.00 15.79
C GLY A 75 15.13 5.02 15.07
N SER A 76 16.30 4.60 14.62
CA SER A 76 17.22 5.48 13.88
C SER A 76 16.65 5.82 12.50
N LEU A 77 17.03 7.01 11.96
CA LEU A 77 16.62 7.42 10.60
C LEU A 77 17.04 6.42 9.54
N LEU A 78 18.20 5.76 9.71
CA LEU A 78 18.68 4.73 8.79
C LEU A 78 17.75 3.51 8.83
N GLU A 79 17.36 3.06 10.01
CA GLU A 79 16.45 1.94 10.21
C GLU A 79 15.07 2.23 9.61
N ILE A 80 14.51 3.41 9.87
CA ILE A 80 13.23 3.84 9.30
C ILE A 80 13.32 3.85 7.76
N GLY A 81 14.39 4.44 7.22
CA GLY A 81 14.61 4.53 5.78
C GLY A 81 14.74 3.16 5.10
N ILE A 82 15.58 2.29 5.62
CA ILE A 82 15.80 0.95 5.03
C ILE A 82 14.54 0.09 5.18
N THR A 83 13.91 0.07 6.35
CA THR A 83 12.68 -0.70 6.57
C THR A 83 11.56 -0.26 5.62
N THR A 84 11.34 1.05 5.53
CA THR A 84 10.32 1.61 4.63
C THR A 84 10.65 1.30 3.17
N PHE A 85 11.91 1.41 2.77
CA PHE A 85 12.36 1.06 1.43
C PHE A 85 12.09 -0.42 1.10
N VAL A 86 12.50 -1.35 1.98
CA VAL A 86 12.30 -2.80 1.76
C VAL A 86 10.82 -3.16 1.65
N ILE A 87 9.98 -2.65 2.55
CA ILE A 87 8.53 -2.91 2.49
C ILE A 87 7.91 -2.37 1.19
N ASN A 88 8.42 -1.24 0.69
CA ASN A 88 7.88 -0.54 -0.47
C ASN A 88 8.52 -0.96 -1.81
N LEU A 89 9.48 -1.89 -1.84
CA LEU A 89 10.08 -2.39 -3.08
C LEU A 89 9.02 -2.91 -4.09
N ARG A 90 7.93 -3.47 -3.61
CA ARG A 90 6.80 -3.93 -4.43
C ARG A 90 6.23 -2.82 -5.34
N TYR A 91 6.26 -1.56 -4.89
CA TYR A 91 5.76 -0.44 -5.69
C TYR A 91 6.61 -0.18 -6.95
N MET A 92 7.89 -0.54 -6.93
CA MET A 92 8.74 -0.50 -8.13
C MET A 92 8.21 -1.46 -9.20
N LEU A 93 7.88 -2.70 -8.82
CA LEU A 93 7.34 -3.71 -9.74
C LEU A 93 5.95 -3.31 -10.25
N MET A 94 5.08 -2.81 -9.39
CA MET A 94 3.76 -2.29 -9.79
C MET A 94 3.88 -1.11 -10.75
N SER A 95 4.80 -0.18 -10.49
CA SER A 95 5.06 0.97 -11.36
C SER A 95 5.56 0.54 -12.73
N LEU A 96 6.44 -0.45 -12.77
CA LEU A 96 6.95 -1.02 -14.02
C LEU A 96 5.80 -1.64 -14.83
N SER A 97 4.96 -2.44 -14.20
CA SER A 97 3.80 -3.07 -14.85
C SER A 97 2.78 -2.05 -15.36
N ILE A 98 2.46 -1.02 -14.58
CA ILE A 98 1.57 0.08 -15.02
C ILE A 98 2.21 0.83 -16.19
N SER A 99 3.53 1.06 -16.17
CA SER A 99 4.23 1.79 -17.22
C SER A 99 4.10 1.15 -18.60
N GLN A 100 3.91 -0.17 -18.67
CA GLN A 100 3.68 -0.92 -19.90
C GLN A 100 2.27 -0.70 -20.47
N LYS A 101 1.31 -0.28 -19.65
CA LYS A 101 -0.07 0.00 -20.05
C LYS A 101 -0.36 1.49 -20.25
N VAL A 102 0.60 2.34 -20.01
CA VAL A 102 0.47 3.80 -20.16
C VAL A 102 1.11 4.24 -21.48
N ASP A 103 0.49 5.23 -22.14
CA ASP A 103 1.03 5.79 -23.39
C ASP A 103 2.49 6.24 -23.23
N VAL A 104 3.36 5.78 -24.11
CA VAL A 104 4.79 6.14 -24.14
C VAL A 104 4.99 7.65 -24.29
N ALA A 105 4.09 8.34 -24.99
CA ALA A 105 4.13 9.80 -25.21
C ALA A 105 3.77 10.61 -23.95
N LEU A 106 3.33 9.96 -22.84
CA LEU A 106 2.97 10.66 -21.61
C LEU A 106 4.21 11.33 -20.99
N SER A 107 4.10 12.63 -20.70
CA SER A 107 5.20 13.42 -20.15
C SER A 107 5.66 12.94 -18.77
N ILE A 108 6.93 13.11 -18.45
CA ILE A 108 7.54 12.71 -17.17
C ILE A 108 6.76 13.23 -15.95
N PRO A 109 6.36 14.52 -15.85
CA PRO A 109 5.60 15.00 -14.69
C PRO A 109 4.28 14.27 -14.49
N LYS A 110 3.58 13.92 -15.58
CA LYS A 110 2.33 13.13 -15.48
C LYS A 110 2.59 11.72 -14.99
N ARG A 111 3.68 11.08 -15.44
CA ARG A 111 4.10 9.75 -14.95
C ARG A 111 4.48 9.80 -13.46
N MET A 112 5.18 10.85 -13.03
CA MET A 112 5.53 11.04 -11.61
C MET A 112 4.27 11.22 -10.75
N LEU A 113 3.28 11.98 -11.22
CA LEU A 113 2.02 12.15 -10.52
C LEU A 113 1.23 10.83 -10.41
N MET A 114 1.21 10.04 -11.49
CA MET A 114 0.61 8.71 -11.44
C MET A 114 1.33 7.79 -10.46
N SER A 115 2.67 7.77 -10.46
CA SER A 115 3.45 6.91 -9.56
C SER A 115 3.18 7.21 -8.09
N PHE A 116 2.93 8.44 -7.72
CA PHE A 116 2.56 8.82 -6.35
C PHE A 116 1.26 8.15 -5.89
N GLY A 117 0.29 7.95 -6.79
CA GLY A 117 -1.00 7.35 -6.49
C GLY A 117 -1.05 5.83 -6.60
N ILE A 118 0.07 5.15 -6.89
CA ILE A 118 0.09 3.69 -6.99
C ILE A 118 0.00 3.08 -5.60
N THR A 119 -1.06 2.32 -5.36
CA THR A 119 -1.27 1.45 -4.21
C THR A 119 -1.66 0.06 -4.71
N ASP A 120 -1.71 -0.94 -3.83
CA ASP A 120 -2.06 -2.31 -4.21
C ASP A 120 -3.43 -2.38 -4.90
N GLU A 121 -4.42 -1.68 -4.35
CA GLU A 121 -5.80 -1.68 -4.85
C GLU A 121 -5.92 -0.88 -6.16
N ILE A 122 -5.28 0.30 -6.24
CA ILE A 122 -5.24 1.11 -7.46
C ILE A 122 -4.53 0.36 -8.57
N PHE A 123 -3.43 -0.33 -8.26
CA PHE A 123 -2.74 -1.23 -9.17
C PHE A 123 -3.66 -2.34 -9.67
N GLY A 124 -4.32 -3.07 -8.76
CA GLY A 124 -5.22 -4.15 -9.09
C GLY A 124 -6.34 -3.74 -10.03
N VAL A 125 -7.01 -2.61 -9.74
CA VAL A 125 -8.07 -2.05 -10.60
C VAL A 125 -7.51 -1.57 -11.95
N SER A 126 -6.35 -0.93 -11.95
CA SER A 126 -5.69 -0.45 -13.17
C SER A 126 -5.31 -1.59 -14.10
N MET A 127 -4.82 -2.71 -13.57
CA MET A 127 -4.42 -3.88 -14.37
C MET A 127 -5.61 -4.61 -14.99
N GLN A 128 -6.81 -4.53 -14.38
CA GLN A 128 -8.04 -5.09 -14.92
C GLN A 128 -8.63 -4.25 -16.06
N THR A 129 -8.19 -3.00 -16.23
CA THR A 129 -8.65 -2.13 -17.31
C THR A 129 -8.23 -2.70 -18.67
N LYS A 130 -9.18 -2.83 -19.61
CA LYS A 130 -8.89 -3.26 -20.98
C LYS A 130 -8.17 -2.15 -21.75
N GLY A 131 -7.06 -2.51 -22.41
CA GLY A 131 -6.26 -1.57 -23.20
C GLY A 131 -5.39 -0.64 -22.35
N ASN A 132 -5.02 0.49 -22.92
CA ASN A 132 -4.13 1.46 -22.29
C ASN A 132 -4.85 2.26 -21.19
N ILE A 133 -4.10 2.57 -20.15
CA ILE A 133 -4.56 3.39 -19.02
C ILE A 133 -4.34 4.86 -19.40
N SER A 134 -5.42 5.63 -19.54
CA SER A 134 -5.32 7.06 -19.78
C SER A 134 -4.94 7.81 -18.50
N PHE A 135 -4.25 8.95 -18.66
CA PHE A 135 -3.91 9.82 -17.53
C PHE A 135 -5.17 10.28 -16.78
N ALA A 136 -6.24 10.63 -17.52
CA ALA A 136 -7.49 11.08 -16.92
C ALA A 136 -8.15 10.01 -16.06
N TYR A 137 -8.21 8.78 -16.57
CA TYR A 137 -8.73 7.64 -15.82
C TYR A 137 -7.96 7.42 -14.52
N PHE A 138 -6.63 7.41 -14.60
CA PHE A 138 -5.79 7.15 -13.42
C PHE A 138 -5.92 8.26 -12.38
N MET A 139 -6.00 9.54 -12.81
CA MET A 139 -6.27 10.66 -11.90
C MET A 139 -7.62 10.53 -11.20
N GLY A 140 -8.67 10.19 -11.95
CA GLY A 140 -9.99 9.92 -11.37
C GLY A 140 -9.93 8.79 -10.33
N LEU A 141 -9.24 7.71 -10.66
CA LEU A 141 -9.14 6.52 -9.81
C LEU A 141 -8.42 6.80 -8.48
N MET A 142 -7.37 7.63 -8.48
CA MET A 142 -6.56 7.86 -7.28
C MET A 142 -7.09 8.95 -6.34
N ILE A 143 -7.87 9.93 -6.81
CA ILE A 143 -8.29 11.09 -6.01
C ILE A 143 -9.13 10.66 -4.80
N LEU A 144 -10.19 9.89 -5.00
CA LEU A 144 -11.05 9.47 -3.88
C LEU A 144 -10.32 8.59 -2.86
N PRO A 145 -9.51 7.60 -3.24
CA PRO A 145 -8.67 6.86 -2.29
C PRO A 145 -7.74 7.75 -1.46
N ILE A 146 -7.07 8.73 -2.07
CA ILE A 146 -6.21 9.68 -1.34
C ILE A 146 -7.02 10.48 -0.31
N LEU A 147 -8.19 10.96 -0.72
CA LEU A 147 -9.08 11.70 0.18
C LEU A 147 -9.64 10.79 1.29
N GLY A 148 -9.98 9.54 0.96
CA GLY A 148 -10.44 8.55 1.95
C GLY A 148 -9.36 8.22 2.97
N TRP A 149 -8.13 7.99 2.51
CA TRP A 149 -6.99 7.69 3.38
C TRP A 149 -6.67 8.86 4.32
N SER A 150 -6.47 10.04 3.77
CA SER A 150 -6.09 11.23 4.55
C SER A 150 -7.23 11.76 5.41
N GLY A 151 -8.47 11.72 4.89
CA GLY A 151 -9.69 12.07 5.64
C GLY A 151 -9.96 11.10 6.78
N GLY A 152 -9.82 9.80 6.53
CA GLY A 152 -9.88 8.77 7.56
C GLY A 152 -8.86 9.02 8.66
N THR A 153 -7.60 9.30 8.29
CA THR A 153 -6.54 9.65 9.24
C THR A 153 -6.90 10.87 10.08
N LEU A 154 -7.40 11.93 9.46
CA LEU A 154 -7.82 13.13 10.19
C LEU A 154 -8.94 12.83 11.19
N ILE A 155 -9.96 12.10 10.76
CA ILE A 155 -11.09 11.71 11.63
C ILE A 155 -10.58 10.83 12.77
N GLY A 156 -9.76 9.81 12.49
CA GLY A 156 -9.21 8.91 13.51
C GLY A 156 -8.33 9.65 14.53
N ALA A 157 -7.46 10.53 14.05
CA ALA A 157 -6.57 11.30 14.91
C ALA A 157 -7.30 12.32 15.82
N THR A 158 -8.44 12.84 15.38
CA THR A 158 -9.21 13.85 16.14
C THR A 158 -10.34 13.24 16.97
N ALA A 159 -10.94 12.14 16.51
CA ALA A 159 -12.08 11.50 17.18
C ALA A 159 -11.69 10.51 18.29
N VAL A 160 -10.40 10.16 18.40
CA VAL A 160 -9.94 9.15 19.37
C VAL A 160 -10.34 9.46 20.80
N SER A 161 -10.32 10.73 21.21
CA SER A 161 -10.73 11.17 22.55
C SER A 161 -12.24 11.06 22.84
N LEU A 162 -13.06 10.92 21.79
CA LEU A 162 -14.51 10.81 21.88
C LEU A 162 -14.98 9.35 21.93
N LEU A 163 -14.09 8.39 21.64
CA LEU A 163 -14.44 6.99 21.54
C LEU A 163 -14.36 6.29 22.88
N PRO A 164 -15.35 5.45 23.23
CA PRO A 164 -15.24 4.53 24.37
C PRO A 164 -14.07 3.57 24.20
N ASP A 165 -13.41 3.16 25.28
CA ASP A 165 -12.24 2.28 25.27
C ASP A 165 -12.49 0.95 24.55
N MET A 166 -13.69 0.40 24.65
CA MET A 166 -14.08 -0.82 23.96
C MET A 166 -14.06 -0.67 22.42
N VAL A 167 -14.53 0.48 21.89
CA VAL A 167 -14.52 0.78 20.45
C VAL A 167 -13.09 1.01 19.99
N ARG A 168 -12.29 1.71 20.79
CA ARG A 168 -10.89 1.99 20.53
C ARG A 168 -10.08 0.69 20.42
N SER A 169 -10.28 -0.23 21.37
CA SER A 169 -9.64 -1.55 21.35
C SER A 169 -10.06 -2.38 20.12
N ALA A 170 -11.36 -2.37 19.76
CA ALA A 170 -11.86 -3.07 18.58
C ALA A 170 -11.26 -2.52 17.27
N LEU A 171 -11.14 -1.20 17.16
CA LEU A 171 -10.52 -0.55 15.99
C LEU A 171 -9.02 -0.83 15.91
N GLY A 172 -8.32 -0.93 17.06
CA GLY A 172 -6.92 -1.34 17.10
C GLY A 172 -6.68 -2.75 16.52
N ILE A 173 -7.67 -3.64 16.61
CA ILE A 173 -7.60 -4.97 16.01
C ILE A 173 -7.88 -4.93 14.50
N ALA A 174 -8.61 -3.94 14.00
CA ALA A 174 -9.02 -3.83 12.59
C ALA A 174 -7.83 -3.78 11.63
N ILE A 175 -6.69 -3.21 12.04
CA ILE A 175 -5.44 -3.19 11.25
C ILE A 175 -4.95 -4.61 10.92
N TYR A 176 -5.02 -5.53 11.88
CA TYR A 176 -4.62 -6.92 11.64
C TYR A 176 -5.58 -7.61 10.68
N GLY A 177 -6.88 -7.28 10.77
CA GLY A 177 -7.89 -7.73 9.81
C GLY A 177 -7.59 -7.28 8.39
N MET A 178 -7.14 -6.04 8.21
CA MET A 178 -6.71 -5.53 6.90
C MET A 178 -5.52 -6.34 6.34
N PHE A 179 -4.47 -6.56 7.15
CA PHE A 179 -3.33 -7.35 6.68
C PHE A 179 -3.74 -8.77 6.31
N LEU A 180 -4.61 -9.41 7.11
CA LEU A 180 -5.14 -10.74 6.79
C LEU A 180 -5.96 -10.73 5.50
N ALA A 181 -6.74 -9.69 5.23
CA ALA A 181 -7.50 -9.56 3.99
C ALA A 181 -6.62 -9.48 2.73
N VAL A 182 -5.40 -8.93 2.86
CA VAL A 182 -4.41 -8.89 1.76
C VAL A 182 -3.69 -10.24 1.60
N ILE A 183 -3.39 -10.93 2.70
CA ILE A 183 -2.56 -12.14 2.72
C ILE A 183 -3.36 -13.40 2.38
N ILE A 184 -4.61 -13.52 2.87
CA ILE A 184 -5.40 -14.74 2.74
C ILE A 184 -5.77 -15.07 1.28
N PRO A 185 -6.21 -14.12 0.41
CA PRO A 185 -6.58 -14.45 -0.95
C PRO A 185 -5.45 -15.11 -1.76
N PRO A 186 -4.23 -14.54 -1.85
CA PRO A 186 -3.14 -15.21 -2.55
C PRO A 186 -2.74 -16.54 -1.91
N ALA A 187 -2.79 -16.66 -0.57
CA ALA A 187 -2.50 -17.92 0.11
C ALA A 187 -3.47 -19.04 -0.23
N ARG A 188 -4.72 -18.71 -0.59
CA ARG A 188 -5.74 -19.70 -1.00
C ARG A 188 -5.61 -20.13 -2.45
N THR A 189 -5.13 -19.26 -3.31
CA THR A 189 -5.03 -19.50 -4.76
C THR A 189 -3.68 -20.08 -5.16
N GLU A 190 -2.61 -19.69 -4.48
CA GLU A 190 -1.23 -20.03 -4.83
C GLU A 190 -0.51 -20.73 -3.68
N ARG A 191 -0.12 -22.00 -3.89
CA ARG A 191 0.64 -22.78 -2.89
C ARG A 191 1.97 -22.13 -2.51
N ALA A 192 2.66 -21.53 -3.47
CA ALA A 192 3.92 -20.81 -3.23
C ALA A 192 3.69 -19.63 -2.26
N ALA A 193 2.64 -18.82 -2.47
CA ALA A 193 2.30 -17.73 -1.58
C ALA A 193 2.01 -18.22 -0.15
N ALA A 194 1.27 -19.33 -0.01
CA ALA A 194 0.99 -19.91 1.32
C ALA A 194 2.26 -20.34 2.05
N TRP A 195 3.22 -20.97 1.34
CA TRP A 195 4.50 -21.35 1.93
C TRP A 195 5.36 -20.14 2.30
N VAL A 196 5.42 -19.12 1.44
CA VAL A 196 6.14 -17.86 1.76
C VAL A 196 5.62 -17.22 3.02
N ILE A 197 4.30 -17.15 3.17
CA ILE A 197 3.65 -16.61 4.37
C ILE A 197 4.01 -17.45 5.60
N ALA A 198 3.95 -18.78 5.50
CA ALA A 198 4.31 -19.67 6.59
C ALA A 198 5.79 -19.54 7.00
N ILE A 199 6.70 -19.44 6.03
CA ILE A 199 8.14 -19.22 6.25
C ILE A 199 8.38 -17.88 6.92
N ALA A 200 7.78 -16.80 6.41
CA ALA A 200 7.89 -15.47 6.99
C ALA A 200 7.38 -15.44 8.45
N ALA A 201 6.23 -16.06 8.71
CA ALA A 201 5.68 -16.18 10.06
C ALA A 201 6.60 -16.98 10.99
N ALA A 202 7.16 -18.10 10.52
CA ALA A 202 8.10 -18.91 11.29
C ALA A 202 9.38 -18.13 11.64
N ILE A 203 9.98 -17.43 10.65
CA ILE A 203 11.16 -16.58 10.87
C ILE A 203 10.84 -15.48 11.87
N SER A 204 9.69 -14.80 11.71
CA SER A 204 9.25 -13.75 12.63
C SER A 204 9.07 -14.26 14.05
N CYS A 205 8.46 -15.43 14.23
CA CYS A 205 8.33 -16.06 15.55
C CYS A 205 9.70 -16.40 16.17
N ILE A 206 10.63 -16.95 15.37
CA ILE A 206 11.99 -17.25 15.85
C ILE A 206 12.68 -15.96 16.31
N LEU A 207 12.66 -14.91 15.49
CA LEU A 207 13.31 -13.64 15.82
C LEU A 207 12.70 -12.98 17.05
N TYR A 208 11.39 -13.13 17.27
CA TYR A 208 10.68 -12.51 18.39
C TYR A 208 10.81 -13.27 19.70
N TYR A 209 10.69 -14.62 19.67
CA TYR A 209 10.62 -15.43 20.89
C TYR A 209 11.96 -15.99 21.35
N VAL A 210 12.97 -16.09 20.46
CA VAL A 210 14.28 -16.62 20.86
C VAL A 210 15.11 -15.52 21.54
N PRO A 211 15.51 -15.67 22.82
CA PRO A 211 16.20 -14.63 23.58
C PRO A 211 17.53 -14.15 22.94
N PHE A 212 18.16 -14.98 22.13
CA PHE A 212 19.38 -14.62 21.39
C PHE A 212 19.21 -13.39 20.50
N PHE A 213 17.99 -13.17 19.99
CA PHE A 213 17.66 -12.08 19.08
C PHE A 213 17.05 -10.85 19.76
N SER A 214 16.95 -10.85 21.09
CA SER A 214 16.31 -9.77 21.86
C SER A 214 16.95 -8.38 21.69
N GLY A 215 18.21 -8.34 21.21
CA GLY A 215 18.91 -7.09 20.91
C GLY A 215 18.62 -6.52 19.51
N ILE A 216 17.82 -7.21 18.68
CA ILE A 216 17.49 -6.74 17.34
C ILE A 216 16.25 -5.87 17.42
N SER A 217 16.33 -4.67 16.88
CA SER A 217 15.14 -3.77 16.81
C SER A 217 14.08 -4.31 15.86
N SER A 218 12.84 -3.86 16.05
CA SER A 218 11.70 -4.31 15.23
C SER A 218 11.86 -4.04 13.73
N GLY A 219 12.52 -2.94 13.36
CA GLY A 219 12.78 -2.64 11.94
C GLY A 219 13.75 -3.63 11.31
N TRP A 220 14.84 -3.96 11.99
CA TRP A 220 15.77 -4.98 11.49
C TRP A 220 15.13 -6.37 11.43
N MET A 221 14.23 -6.71 12.37
CA MET A 221 13.47 -7.97 12.30
C MET A 221 12.61 -8.03 11.03
N ILE A 222 11.93 -6.93 10.68
CA ILE A 222 11.12 -6.85 9.45
C ILE A 222 11.99 -7.05 8.20
N ILE A 223 13.15 -6.37 8.14
CA ILE A 223 14.08 -6.47 7.00
C ILE A 223 14.58 -7.91 6.85
N ILE A 224 15.07 -8.52 7.93
CA ILE A 224 15.58 -9.90 7.91
C ILE A 224 14.49 -10.86 7.47
N CYS A 225 13.29 -10.72 8.02
CA CYS A 225 12.13 -11.56 7.69
C CYS A 225 11.77 -11.44 6.20
N ALA A 226 11.65 -10.22 5.68
CA ALA A 226 11.28 -9.95 4.30
C ALA A 226 12.34 -10.52 3.33
N VAL A 227 13.61 -10.21 3.56
CA VAL A 227 14.71 -10.65 2.69
C VAL A 227 14.88 -12.18 2.74
N ALA A 228 14.90 -12.78 3.94
CA ALA A 228 15.06 -14.22 4.09
C ALA A 228 13.90 -15.00 3.46
N ALA A 229 12.65 -14.63 3.76
CA ALA A 229 11.49 -15.32 3.20
C ALA A 229 11.41 -15.17 1.69
N SER A 230 11.69 -13.98 1.14
CA SER A 230 11.70 -13.73 -0.31
C SER A 230 12.83 -14.52 -1.01
N SER A 231 14.03 -14.56 -0.42
CA SER A 231 15.16 -15.31 -0.98
C SER A 231 14.89 -16.82 -1.00
N ILE A 232 14.35 -17.36 0.09
CA ILE A 232 13.97 -18.79 0.16
C ILE A 232 12.90 -19.09 -0.89
N ALA A 233 11.90 -18.20 -1.02
CA ALA A 233 10.84 -18.36 -2.01
C ALA A 233 11.38 -18.35 -3.44
N ALA A 234 12.25 -17.42 -3.77
CA ALA A 234 12.84 -17.31 -5.11
C ALA A 234 13.66 -18.56 -5.50
N VAL A 235 14.28 -19.23 -4.52
CA VAL A 235 15.01 -20.48 -4.75
C VAL A 235 14.08 -21.69 -4.90
N LEU A 236 13.01 -21.76 -4.07
CA LEU A 236 12.11 -22.91 -4.06
C LEU A 236 11.06 -22.88 -5.18
N TRP A 237 10.66 -21.66 -5.57
CA TRP A 237 9.66 -21.41 -6.64
C TRP A 237 10.18 -20.33 -7.59
N PRO A 238 11.19 -20.62 -8.42
CA PRO A 238 11.65 -19.67 -9.42
C PRO A 238 10.49 -19.35 -10.38
N ALA A 239 10.41 -18.07 -10.79
CA ALA A 239 9.47 -17.66 -11.83
C ALA A 239 9.78 -18.48 -13.10
N ALA A 240 8.76 -19.09 -13.71
CA ALA A 240 8.94 -19.75 -15.00
C ALA A 240 9.33 -18.67 -16.03
N ASP A 241 10.37 -18.93 -16.81
CA ASP A 241 10.74 -18.06 -17.92
C ASP A 241 9.56 -18.02 -18.91
N GLU A 242 9.11 -16.81 -19.27
CA GLU A 242 7.98 -16.63 -20.23
C GLU A 242 8.27 -17.25 -21.62
N GLU A 243 9.52 -17.60 -21.92
CA GLU A 243 9.91 -18.28 -23.14
C GLU A 243 9.44 -19.76 -23.20
N GLU A 244 9.31 -20.45 -22.07
CA GLU A 244 8.80 -21.83 -22.04
C GLU A 244 7.26 -21.92 -22.09
N ALA A 245 6.54 -20.87 -21.74
CA ALA A 245 5.07 -20.83 -21.80
C ALA A 245 4.52 -20.59 -23.21
N ASN A 246 5.36 -20.18 -24.16
CA ASN A 246 5.01 -19.88 -25.55
C ASN A 246 5.62 -20.88 -26.57
N ALA A 247 6.24 -21.96 -26.10
CA ALA A 247 6.77 -23.05 -26.90
C ALA A 247 5.85 -24.28 -26.81
#